data_c3ee4b905c91eadad31c3119d6eeb098
#
_entry.id   c3ee4b905c91eadad31c3119d6eeb098
#
_cell.length_a   1.000
_cell.length_b   1.000
_cell.length_c   1.000
_cell.angle_alpha   90.00
_cell.angle_beta   90.00
_cell.angle_gamma   90.00
#
_symmetry.space_group_name_H-M   'P 1'
#
loop_
_entity.id
_entity.type
_entity.pdbx_description
1 polymer ?
#
loop_
_entity_poly.entity_id
_entity_poly.type
_entity_poly.pdbx_seq_one_letter_code
_entity_poly.pdbx_strand_id
1 'polypeptide(L)'
;MRINFEKVKYKNILSTGNVFTTVELNQVPSTLIAGSNGSGKSTLLDAIVFGLYGRPFRNINKAQLVNSINNKELIVELYFTAGGDKYKILRGIKPNLFEIWKNGAMINKDASIRDYQGFLEDDILGINFKAFNQIVVLGSATYIPFMELRAYQRREIIEDLLDIQVFSVMGTLAKERMSSIKTDINENKYDIEMVESKIVSQEESDEAIRNLKSIEVDKIKEKMGGHIDDIETKNSTIDSQDEIIKVLYDDISDKPDEKQKFSD
;
A
#
# COMPACT_ATOMS: atom_id res chain seq x y z
N MET A 1 -5.07 8.77 -32.33
CA MET A 1 -5.66 7.87 -33.35
C MET A 1 -6.92 8.52 -33.93
N ARG A 2 -7.23 8.40 -35.25
CA ARG A 2 -8.43 8.98 -35.82
C ARG A 2 -9.47 7.88 -36.00
N ILE A 3 -10.65 8.02 -35.38
CA ILE A 3 -11.77 7.13 -35.50
C ILE A 3 -12.80 7.79 -36.42
N ASN A 4 -13.32 7.05 -37.39
CA ASN A 4 -14.37 7.53 -38.31
C ASN A 4 -15.56 6.56 -38.27
N PHE A 5 -16.66 6.99 -37.68
CA PHE A 5 -17.89 6.21 -37.63
C PHE A 5 -18.57 6.21 -39.01
N GLU A 6 -18.83 5.04 -39.53
CA GLU A 6 -19.42 4.88 -40.87
C GLU A 6 -20.95 4.73 -40.83
N LYS A 7 -21.43 3.81 -40.01
CA LYS A 7 -22.86 3.58 -39.83
C LYS A 7 -23.20 2.88 -38.53
N VAL A 8 -24.41 3.08 -38.08
CA VAL A 8 -24.99 2.32 -36.97
C VAL A 8 -26.32 1.71 -37.42
N LYS A 9 -26.54 0.45 -37.00
CA LYS A 9 -27.82 -0.24 -37.15
C LYS A 9 -28.30 -0.69 -35.80
N TYR A 10 -29.54 -0.48 -35.50
CA TYR A 10 -30.11 -0.90 -34.21
C TYR A 10 -31.57 -1.28 -34.33
N LYS A 11 -32.02 -2.17 -33.45
CA LYS A 11 -33.41 -2.57 -33.28
C LYS A 11 -33.73 -2.85 -31.83
N ASN A 12 -34.99 -2.74 -31.48
CA ASN A 12 -35.51 -3.01 -30.11
C ASN A 12 -34.79 -2.25 -29.00
N ILE A 13 -34.26 -1.07 -29.29
CA ILE A 13 -33.68 -0.18 -28.28
C ILE A 13 -34.69 0.93 -27.93
N LEU A 14 -35.04 1.05 -26.65
CA LEU A 14 -35.99 2.03 -26.12
C LEU A 14 -37.33 2.00 -26.89
N SER A 15 -37.68 3.07 -27.60
CA SER A 15 -38.91 3.20 -28.37
C SER A 15 -38.85 2.62 -29.81
N THR A 16 -37.69 2.08 -30.24
CA THR A 16 -37.58 1.52 -31.58
C THR A 16 -38.12 0.09 -31.69
N GLY A 17 -38.72 -0.25 -32.79
CA GLY A 17 -39.33 -1.57 -33.04
C GLY A 17 -38.33 -2.66 -33.46
N ASN A 18 -38.87 -3.80 -33.91
CA ASN A 18 -38.07 -4.98 -34.28
C ASN A 18 -37.47 -4.90 -35.71
N VAL A 19 -37.65 -3.81 -36.41
CA VAL A 19 -37.02 -3.57 -37.72
C VAL A 19 -35.75 -2.78 -37.50
N PHE A 20 -34.66 -3.15 -38.19
CA PHE A 20 -33.43 -2.40 -38.12
C PHE A 20 -33.57 -0.98 -38.64
N THR A 21 -33.27 -0.02 -37.77
CA THR A 21 -33.02 1.37 -38.16
C THR A 21 -31.55 1.50 -38.52
N THR A 22 -31.25 1.98 -39.72
CA THR A 22 -29.88 2.20 -40.21
C THR A 22 -29.65 3.71 -40.37
N VAL A 23 -28.53 4.20 -39.79
CA VAL A 23 -28.12 5.59 -39.95
C VAL A 23 -26.68 5.60 -40.47
N GLU A 24 -26.47 6.21 -41.65
CA GLU A 24 -25.12 6.45 -42.18
C GLU A 24 -24.56 7.72 -41.57
N LEU A 25 -23.29 7.66 -41.11
CA LEU A 25 -22.67 8.72 -40.31
C LEU A 25 -21.53 9.45 -41.04
N ASN A 26 -21.04 8.91 -42.15
CA ASN A 26 -19.85 9.39 -42.85
C ASN A 26 -20.12 9.93 -44.28
N GLN A 27 -21.37 10.08 -44.68
CA GLN A 27 -21.69 10.56 -46.05
C GLN A 27 -21.40 12.05 -46.28
N VAL A 28 -21.47 12.83 -45.19
CA VAL A 28 -21.24 14.28 -45.21
C VAL A 28 -20.47 14.71 -43.92
N PRO A 29 -19.76 15.84 -43.99
CA PRO A 29 -18.97 16.32 -42.81
C PRO A 29 -19.81 16.61 -41.57
N SER A 30 -21.10 16.97 -41.76
CA SER A 30 -22.03 17.23 -40.65
C SER A 30 -23.43 16.75 -41.03
N THR A 31 -24.11 16.09 -40.09
CA THR A 31 -25.46 15.54 -40.28
C THR A 31 -26.42 16.17 -39.28
N LEU A 32 -27.50 16.76 -39.75
CA LEU A 32 -28.59 17.24 -38.92
C LEU A 32 -29.66 16.17 -38.77
N ILE A 33 -29.97 15.81 -37.51
CA ILE A 33 -31.05 14.88 -37.19
C ILE A 33 -32.23 15.68 -36.61
N ALA A 34 -33.26 15.87 -37.40
CA ALA A 34 -34.45 16.60 -37.02
C ALA A 34 -35.66 15.67 -36.84
N GLY A 35 -36.56 16.05 -35.96
CA GLY A 35 -37.79 15.29 -35.67
C GLY A 35 -38.53 15.82 -34.47
N SER A 36 -39.79 15.43 -34.30
CA SER A 36 -40.61 15.78 -33.14
C SER A 36 -40.06 15.17 -31.83
N ASN A 37 -40.50 15.68 -30.68
CA ASN A 37 -40.14 15.08 -29.41
C ASN A 37 -40.65 13.64 -29.32
N GLY A 38 -39.78 12.72 -28.81
CA GLY A 38 -40.11 11.30 -28.78
C GLY A 38 -39.80 10.51 -30.07
N SER A 39 -39.42 11.15 -31.21
CA SER A 39 -39.13 10.46 -32.48
C SER A 39 -37.84 9.60 -32.46
N GLY A 40 -37.13 9.51 -31.34
CA GLY A 40 -35.94 8.66 -31.25
C GLY A 40 -34.60 9.34 -31.58
N LYS A 41 -34.55 10.68 -31.70
CA LYS A 41 -33.29 11.40 -31.97
C LYS A 41 -32.15 11.04 -30.98
N SER A 42 -32.44 11.05 -29.70
CA SER A 42 -31.46 10.69 -28.67
C SER A 42 -31.20 9.17 -28.58
N THR A 43 -32.10 8.35 -29.11
CA THR A 43 -31.93 6.89 -29.16
C THR A 43 -30.75 6.49 -30.06
N LEU A 44 -30.41 7.29 -31.04
CA LEU A 44 -29.21 7.10 -31.84
C LEU A 44 -27.94 7.19 -30.99
N LEU A 45 -27.86 8.18 -30.09
CA LEU A 45 -26.74 8.30 -29.16
C LEU A 45 -26.70 7.13 -28.21
N ASP A 46 -27.86 6.70 -27.68
CA ASP A 46 -27.94 5.51 -26.83
C ASP A 46 -27.46 4.26 -27.56
N ALA A 47 -27.79 4.12 -28.86
CA ALA A 47 -27.34 2.99 -29.66
C ALA A 47 -25.82 3.00 -29.91
N ILE A 48 -25.24 4.15 -30.22
CA ILE A 48 -23.79 4.29 -30.41
C ILE A 48 -23.05 3.98 -29.11
N VAL A 49 -23.44 4.62 -27.99
CA VAL A 49 -22.78 4.44 -26.66
C VAL A 49 -22.95 3.01 -26.18
N PHE A 50 -24.15 2.42 -26.32
CA PHE A 50 -24.36 1.03 -25.96
C PHE A 50 -23.52 0.09 -26.83
N GLY A 51 -23.44 0.34 -28.14
CA GLY A 51 -22.58 -0.44 -29.03
C GLY A 51 -21.12 -0.45 -28.61
N LEU A 52 -20.57 0.71 -28.28
CA LEU A 52 -19.17 0.85 -27.87
C LEU A 52 -18.92 0.30 -26.45
N TYR A 53 -19.72 0.71 -25.46
CA TYR A 53 -19.40 0.50 -24.06
C TYR A 53 -20.31 -0.49 -23.32
N GLY A 54 -21.37 -1.00 -23.96
CA GLY A 54 -22.33 -1.91 -23.34
C GLY A 54 -23.13 -1.31 -22.19
N ARG A 55 -23.14 0.00 -22.08
CA ARG A 55 -23.80 0.79 -21.02
C ARG A 55 -24.78 1.79 -21.65
N PRO A 56 -25.87 2.15 -20.96
CA PRO A 56 -26.71 3.23 -21.42
C PRO A 56 -25.97 4.57 -21.38
N PHE A 57 -26.29 5.44 -22.33
CA PHE A 57 -25.84 6.83 -22.30
C PHE A 57 -26.54 7.63 -21.19
N ARG A 58 -27.83 7.34 -20.99
CA ARG A 58 -28.67 7.97 -19.95
C ARG A 58 -28.44 7.30 -18.61
N ASN A 59 -28.85 8.00 -17.53
CA ASN A 59 -28.85 7.44 -16.19
C ASN A 59 -30.04 6.46 -15.99
N ILE A 60 -30.01 5.34 -16.70
CA ILE A 60 -30.99 4.24 -16.62
C ILE A 60 -30.25 2.90 -16.50
N ASN A 61 -30.94 1.87 -16.02
CA ASN A 61 -30.36 0.54 -15.99
C ASN A 61 -30.22 -0.07 -17.40
N LYS A 62 -29.19 -0.88 -17.62
CA LYS A 62 -28.94 -1.56 -18.90
C LYS A 62 -30.18 -2.33 -19.41
N ALA A 63 -30.93 -2.97 -18.51
CA ALA A 63 -32.15 -3.71 -18.86
C ALA A 63 -33.26 -2.82 -19.46
N GLN A 64 -33.31 -1.55 -19.06
CA GLN A 64 -34.30 -0.58 -19.55
C GLN A 64 -34.01 -0.07 -20.94
N LEU A 65 -32.85 -0.40 -21.54
CA LEU A 65 -32.58 -0.14 -22.95
C LEU A 65 -33.43 -1.02 -23.88
N VAL A 66 -33.83 -2.22 -23.43
CA VAL A 66 -34.63 -3.13 -24.22
C VAL A 66 -36.03 -2.54 -24.41
N ASN A 67 -36.53 -2.56 -25.63
CA ASN A 67 -37.89 -2.11 -25.93
C ASN A 67 -38.92 -2.82 -25.05
N SER A 68 -39.73 -2.07 -24.34
CA SER A 68 -40.68 -2.58 -23.35
C SER A 68 -41.81 -3.41 -23.92
N ILE A 69 -42.15 -3.23 -25.17
CA ILE A 69 -43.21 -3.97 -25.87
C ILE A 69 -42.69 -5.32 -26.33
N ASN A 70 -41.56 -5.32 -27.07
CA ASN A 70 -41.00 -6.54 -27.64
C ASN A 70 -40.20 -7.36 -26.62
N ASN A 71 -39.61 -6.69 -25.63
CA ASN A 71 -38.83 -7.24 -24.52
C ASN A 71 -37.76 -8.30 -24.87
N LYS A 72 -37.27 -8.24 -26.10
CA LYS A 72 -36.30 -9.19 -26.65
C LYS A 72 -35.45 -8.56 -27.75
N GLU A 73 -34.36 -9.22 -28.11
CA GLU A 73 -33.52 -8.98 -29.28
C GLU A 73 -33.13 -7.51 -29.49
N LEU A 74 -32.74 -6.80 -28.40
CA LEU A 74 -32.04 -5.55 -28.62
C LEU A 74 -30.69 -5.89 -29.28
N ILE A 75 -30.47 -5.36 -30.47
CA ILE A 75 -29.24 -5.56 -31.24
C ILE A 75 -28.79 -4.20 -31.77
N VAL A 76 -27.49 -3.96 -31.59
CA VAL A 76 -26.78 -2.81 -32.16
C VAL A 76 -25.58 -3.32 -32.93
N GLU A 77 -25.45 -2.87 -34.17
CA GLU A 77 -24.27 -3.03 -35.00
C GLU A 77 -23.66 -1.65 -35.26
N LEU A 78 -22.39 -1.49 -34.95
CA LEU A 78 -21.65 -0.27 -35.18
C LEU A 78 -20.48 -0.53 -36.11
N TYR A 79 -20.35 0.27 -37.17
CA TYR A 79 -19.29 0.18 -38.15
C TYR A 79 -18.45 1.44 -38.12
N PHE A 80 -17.13 1.29 -38.03
CA PHE A 80 -16.19 2.40 -38.01
C PHE A 80 -14.80 1.97 -38.50
N THR A 81 -13.98 2.95 -38.84
CA THR A 81 -12.57 2.75 -39.15
C THR A 81 -11.70 3.38 -38.03
N ALA A 82 -10.64 2.69 -37.66
CA ALA A 82 -9.68 3.15 -36.67
C ALA A 82 -8.27 2.70 -37.08
N GLY A 83 -7.32 3.64 -37.15
CA GLY A 83 -5.95 3.33 -37.54
C GLY A 83 -5.76 2.68 -38.91
N GLY A 84 -6.75 2.84 -39.85
CA GLY A 84 -6.74 2.23 -41.20
C GLY A 84 -7.48 0.90 -41.27
N ASP A 85 -7.80 0.26 -40.17
CA ASP A 85 -8.56 -0.99 -40.09
C ASP A 85 -10.07 -0.70 -39.99
N LYS A 86 -10.90 -1.60 -40.62
CA LYS A 86 -12.35 -1.55 -40.52
C LYS A 86 -12.83 -2.43 -39.37
N TYR A 87 -13.63 -1.85 -38.49
CA TYR A 87 -14.24 -2.55 -37.38
C TYR A 87 -15.76 -2.63 -37.48
N LYS A 88 -16.30 -3.76 -37.04
CA LYS A 88 -17.72 -3.94 -36.76
C LYS A 88 -17.88 -4.44 -35.33
N ILE A 89 -18.68 -3.76 -34.53
CA ILE A 89 -19.11 -4.22 -33.24
C ILE A 89 -20.55 -4.68 -33.32
N LEU A 90 -20.82 -5.89 -32.84
CA LEU A 90 -22.17 -6.42 -32.65
C LEU A 90 -22.42 -6.57 -31.15
N ARG A 91 -23.44 -5.90 -30.66
CA ARG A 91 -23.80 -5.97 -29.22
C ARG A 91 -25.31 -6.15 -29.08
N GLY A 92 -25.70 -7.02 -28.13
CA GLY A 92 -27.09 -7.34 -27.90
C GLY A 92 -27.46 -7.58 -26.44
N ILE A 93 -28.75 -7.48 -26.16
CA ILE A 93 -29.39 -7.89 -24.93
C ILE A 93 -30.55 -8.81 -25.30
N LYS A 94 -30.62 -9.98 -24.64
CA LYS A 94 -31.66 -11.00 -24.91
C LYS A 94 -31.72 -11.48 -26.37
N PRO A 95 -30.66 -12.19 -26.88
CA PRO A 95 -29.54 -12.76 -26.12
C PRO A 95 -28.43 -11.76 -25.83
N ASN A 96 -27.59 -12.09 -24.83
CA ASN A 96 -26.39 -11.29 -24.53
C ASN A 96 -25.32 -11.60 -25.58
N LEU A 97 -25.07 -10.61 -26.47
CA LEU A 97 -24.10 -10.69 -27.55
C LEU A 97 -23.03 -9.62 -27.37
N PHE A 98 -21.77 -9.97 -27.66
CA PHE A 98 -20.70 -9.01 -27.81
C PHE A 98 -19.64 -9.59 -28.75
N GLU A 99 -19.50 -9.02 -29.91
CA GLU A 99 -18.58 -9.44 -30.97
C GLU A 99 -17.84 -8.23 -31.52
N ILE A 100 -16.55 -8.39 -31.74
CA ILE A 100 -15.69 -7.41 -32.41
C ILE A 100 -15.14 -8.08 -33.69
N TRP A 101 -15.32 -7.44 -34.81
CA TRP A 101 -14.82 -7.87 -36.11
C TRP A 101 -13.81 -6.86 -36.61
N LYS A 102 -12.67 -7.33 -37.12
CA LYS A 102 -11.62 -6.52 -37.73
C LYS A 102 -11.41 -7.01 -39.16
N ASN A 103 -11.56 -6.12 -40.13
CA ASN A 103 -11.40 -6.41 -41.58
C ASN A 103 -12.17 -7.66 -42.03
N GLY A 104 -13.38 -7.89 -41.52
CA GLY A 104 -14.23 -9.02 -41.83
C GLY A 104 -13.97 -10.31 -41.06
N ALA A 105 -12.92 -10.38 -40.26
CA ALA A 105 -12.64 -11.51 -39.38
C ALA A 105 -13.06 -11.19 -37.94
N MET A 106 -13.71 -12.14 -37.27
CA MET A 106 -14.05 -11.99 -35.85
C MET A 106 -12.80 -12.13 -34.99
N ILE A 107 -12.58 -11.18 -34.11
CA ILE A 107 -11.50 -11.27 -33.12
C ILE A 107 -11.88 -12.32 -32.09
N ASN A 108 -10.97 -13.26 -31.80
CA ASN A 108 -11.23 -14.44 -30.99
C ASN A 108 -11.64 -14.10 -29.55
N LYS A 109 -12.61 -14.85 -28.98
CA LYS A 109 -13.27 -14.61 -27.71
C LYS A 109 -12.69 -15.43 -26.54
N ASP A 110 -11.45 -15.86 -26.57
CA ASP A 110 -10.86 -16.69 -25.50
C ASP A 110 -10.63 -15.91 -24.17
N ALA A 111 -10.85 -14.58 -24.18
CA ALA A 111 -10.79 -13.72 -23.02
C ALA A 111 -12.16 -13.52 -22.36
N SER A 112 -12.17 -13.14 -21.09
CA SER A 112 -13.41 -12.77 -20.38
C SER A 112 -14.08 -11.57 -21.06
N ILE A 113 -15.41 -11.42 -20.89
CA ILE A 113 -16.16 -10.26 -21.44
C ILE A 113 -15.57 -8.93 -20.97
N ARG A 114 -14.99 -8.90 -19.76
CA ARG A 114 -14.35 -7.70 -19.19
C ARG A 114 -13.06 -7.37 -19.92
N ASP A 115 -12.22 -8.36 -20.17
CA ASP A 115 -10.94 -8.18 -20.88
C ASP A 115 -11.20 -7.79 -22.34
N TYR A 116 -12.26 -8.33 -22.94
CA TYR A 116 -12.69 -8.00 -24.30
C TYR A 116 -13.25 -6.57 -24.43
N GLN A 117 -13.88 -6.04 -23.38
CA GLN A 117 -14.28 -4.64 -23.30
C GLN A 117 -13.07 -3.72 -23.09
N GLY A 118 -12.13 -4.10 -22.22
CA GLY A 118 -10.86 -3.38 -22.04
C GLY A 118 -10.09 -3.27 -23.35
N PHE A 119 -9.93 -4.39 -24.06
CA PHE A 119 -9.31 -4.39 -25.39
C PHE A 119 -9.98 -3.41 -26.37
N LEU A 120 -11.31 -3.32 -26.37
CA LEU A 120 -12.02 -2.35 -27.20
C LEU A 120 -11.74 -0.90 -26.78
N GLU A 121 -11.77 -0.61 -25.50
CA GLU A 121 -11.58 0.75 -24.97
C GLU A 121 -10.13 1.23 -25.08
N ASP A 122 -9.16 0.37 -24.72
CA ASP A 122 -7.76 0.75 -24.61
C ASP A 122 -7.01 0.61 -25.95
N ASP A 123 -7.17 -0.53 -26.63
CA ASP A 123 -6.38 -0.82 -27.85
C ASP A 123 -7.03 -0.30 -29.15
N ILE A 124 -8.36 -0.27 -29.23
CA ILE A 124 -9.06 0.11 -30.47
C ILE A 124 -9.56 1.55 -30.41
N LEU A 125 -10.21 1.96 -29.32
CA LEU A 125 -10.81 3.30 -29.21
C LEU A 125 -9.84 4.34 -28.63
N GLY A 126 -8.99 3.95 -27.70
CA GLY A 126 -8.11 4.86 -26.95
C GLY A 126 -8.88 5.89 -26.13
N ILE A 127 -10.14 5.59 -25.79
CA ILE A 127 -11.01 6.47 -25.00
C ILE A 127 -12.03 5.65 -24.22
N ASN A 128 -12.13 5.87 -22.92
CA ASN A 128 -13.07 5.17 -22.06
C ASN A 128 -14.48 5.81 -22.09
N PHE A 129 -15.46 5.10 -21.53
CA PHE A 129 -16.85 5.54 -21.48
C PHE A 129 -17.04 6.96 -20.91
N LYS A 130 -16.31 7.33 -19.85
CA LYS A 130 -16.45 8.60 -19.17
C LYS A 130 -15.92 9.76 -20.01
N ALA A 131 -14.73 9.59 -20.58
CA ALA A 131 -14.10 10.56 -21.46
C ALA A 131 -14.92 10.71 -22.77
N PHE A 132 -15.43 9.61 -23.35
CA PHE A 132 -16.28 9.65 -24.54
C PHE A 132 -17.54 10.50 -24.31
N ASN A 133 -18.26 10.25 -23.22
CA ASN A 133 -19.47 11.02 -22.89
C ASN A 133 -19.19 12.48 -22.58
N GLN A 134 -18.00 12.81 -22.15
CA GLN A 134 -17.64 14.18 -21.79
C GLN A 134 -17.08 14.98 -22.96
N ILE A 135 -16.42 14.32 -23.91
CA ILE A 135 -15.70 14.98 -25.00
C ILE A 135 -16.43 14.83 -26.34
N VAL A 136 -17.00 13.66 -26.61
CA VAL A 136 -17.62 13.35 -27.91
C VAL A 136 -19.11 13.68 -27.90
N VAL A 137 -19.82 13.39 -26.81
CA VAL A 137 -21.27 13.63 -26.72
C VAL A 137 -21.53 14.92 -25.94
N LEU A 138 -21.67 16.02 -26.63
CA LEU A 138 -21.87 17.34 -26.08
C LEU A 138 -23.34 17.75 -26.07
N GLY A 139 -23.75 18.53 -25.06
CA GLY A 139 -25.07 19.19 -25.04
C GLY A 139 -26.26 18.30 -24.69
N SER A 140 -26.08 17.14 -24.07
CA SER A 140 -27.19 16.35 -23.52
C SER A 140 -27.70 16.93 -22.19
N ALA A 141 -28.91 16.52 -21.75
CA ALA A 141 -29.48 16.96 -20.48
C ALA A 141 -28.65 16.61 -19.23
N THR A 142 -27.74 15.65 -19.36
CA THR A 142 -26.82 15.20 -18.29
C THR A 142 -25.38 15.69 -18.49
N TYR A 143 -25.15 16.46 -19.56
CA TYR A 143 -23.83 17.00 -19.86
C TYR A 143 -23.49 18.15 -18.93
N ILE A 144 -22.36 18.03 -18.22
CA ILE A 144 -21.76 19.09 -17.43
C ILE A 144 -20.54 19.58 -18.21
N PRO A 145 -20.44 20.89 -18.55
CA PRO A 145 -19.27 21.43 -19.23
C PRO A 145 -17.98 21.07 -18.49
N PHE A 146 -16.92 20.74 -19.22
CA PHE A 146 -15.66 20.31 -18.64
C PHE A 146 -15.14 21.27 -17.56
N MET A 147 -15.32 22.58 -17.77
CA MET A 147 -14.86 23.59 -16.81
C MET A 147 -15.69 23.65 -15.52
N GLU A 148 -16.92 23.15 -15.54
CA GLU A 148 -17.80 23.07 -14.35
C GLU A 148 -17.59 21.79 -13.55
N LEU A 149 -16.87 20.81 -14.11
CA LEU A 149 -16.51 19.59 -13.40
C LEU A 149 -15.59 19.92 -12.21
N ARG A 150 -15.69 19.12 -11.15
CA ARG A 150 -14.76 19.21 -10.02
C ARG A 150 -13.32 18.92 -10.46
N ALA A 151 -12.34 19.53 -9.79
CA ALA A 151 -10.93 19.42 -10.18
C ALA A 151 -10.43 17.97 -10.34
N TYR A 152 -10.87 17.05 -9.46
CA TYR A 152 -10.49 15.63 -9.56
C TYR A 152 -11.08 14.95 -10.79
N GLN A 153 -12.32 15.29 -11.20
CA GLN A 153 -12.97 14.74 -12.39
C GLN A 153 -12.29 15.24 -13.68
N ARG A 154 -11.91 16.53 -13.72
CA ARG A 154 -11.15 17.07 -14.85
C ARG A 154 -9.80 16.38 -15.01
N ARG A 155 -9.10 16.17 -13.88
CA ARG A 155 -7.82 15.47 -13.86
C ARG A 155 -7.97 14.05 -14.40
N GLU A 156 -8.93 13.29 -13.89
CA GLU A 156 -9.22 11.92 -14.31
C GLU A 156 -9.46 11.83 -15.84
N ILE A 157 -10.28 12.74 -16.39
CA ILE A 157 -10.55 12.78 -17.84
C ILE A 157 -9.27 13.10 -18.64
N ILE A 158 -8.42 14.01 -18.15
CA ILE A 158 -7.16 14.34 -18.81
C ILE A 158 -6.18 13.17 -18.74
N GLU A 159 -6.08 12.53 -17.58
CA GLU A 159 -5.22 11.35 -17.38
C GLU A 159 -5.64 10.20 -18.30
N ASP A 160 -6.96 9.97 -18.44
CA ASP A 160 -7.52 8.98 -19.36
C ASP A 160 -7.23 9.32 -20.82
N LEU A 161 -7.45 10.57 -21.22
CA LEU A 161 -7.25 11.02 -22.60
C LEU A 161 -5.78 10.98 -23.05
N LEU A 162 -4.86 11.27 -22.12
CA LEU A 162 -3.42 11.31 -22.39
C LEU A 162 -2.71 9.99 -22.10
N ASP A 163 -3.44 8.98 -21.62
CA ASP A 163 -2.90 7.68 -21.20
C ASP A 163 -1.76 7.82 -20.16
N ILE A 164 -1.92 8.77 -19.23
CA ILE A 164 -0.93 9.08 -18.20
C ILE A 164 -1.33 8.59 -16.80
N GLN A 165 -2.33 7.71 -16.71
CA GLN A 165 -2.79 7.10 -15.44
C GLN A 165 -1.66 6.38 -14.69
N VAL A 166 -0.66 5.89 -15.41
CA VAL A 166 0.52 5.24 -14.83
C VAL A 166 1.21 6.12 -13.76
N PHE A 167 1.25 7.45 -13.97
CA PHE A 167 1.85 8.38 -13.01
C PHE A 167 1.01 8.52 -11.74
N SER A 168 -0.31 8.47 -11.86
CA SER A 168 -1.22 8.48 -10.70
C SER A 168 -1.08 7.20 -9.88
N VAL A 169 -0.98 6.03 -10.52
CA VAL A 169 -0.71 4.74 -9.87
C VAL A 169 0.66 4.75 -9.19
N MET A 170 1.70 5.21 -9.88
CA MET A 170 3.05 5.37 -9.31
C MET A 170 3.04 6.30 -8.07
N GLY A 171 2.31 7.41 -8.14
CA GLY A 171 2.15 8.34 -7.02
C GLY A 171 1.47 7.69 -5.81
N THR A 172 0.47 6.86 -6.02
CA THR A 172 -0.21 6.11 -4.95
C THR A 172 0.72 5.08 -4.32
N LEU A 173 1.40 4.26 -5.13
CA LEU A 173 2.36 3.26 -4.65
C LEU A 173 3.54 3.91 -3.89
N ALA A 174 4.03 5.05 -4.38
CA ALA A 174 5.07 5.80 -3.68
C ALA A 174 4.62 6.31 -2.31
N LYS A 175 3.38 6.80 -2.19
CA LYS A 175 2.80 7.23 -0.91
C LYS A 175 2.62 6.07 0.07
N GLU A 176 2.13 4.93 -0.40
CA GLU A 176 1.99 3.72 0.41
C GLU A 176 3.34 3.25 0.94
N ARG A 177 4.35 3.18 0.07
CA ARG A 177 5.70 2.78 0.46
C ARG A 177 6.34 3.78 1.43
N MET A 178 6.12 5.09 1.23
CA MET A 178 6.61 6.13 2.14
C MET A 178 5.93 6.03 3.51
N SER A 179 4.64 5.71 3.56
CA SER A 179 3.90 5.48 4.81
C SER A 179 4.46 4.27 5.57
N SER A 180 4.69 3.14 4.89
CA SER A 180 5.30 1.95 5.49
C SER A 180 6.67 2.27 6.07
N ILE A 181 7.57 2.87 5.29
CA ILE A 181 8.91 3.25 5.73
C ILE A 181 8.86 4.19 6.96
N LYS A 182 7.91 5.12 6.99
CA LYS A 182 7.73 6.01 8.13
C LYS A 182 7.32 5.27 9.40
N THR A 183 6.49 4.24 9.27
CA THR A 183 6.13 3.35 10.38
C THR A 183 7.36 2.60 10.88
N ASP A 184 8.12 1.97 9.99
CA ASP A 184 9.34 1.23 10.33
C ASP A 184 10.38 2.12 11.03
N ILE A 185 10.53 3.38 10.55
CA ILE A 185 11.43 4.36 11.21
C ILE A 185 10.96 4.69 12.62
N ASN A 186 9.66 4.85 12.85
CA ASN A 186 9.13 5.16 14.16
C ASN A 186 9.29 3.97 15.13
N GLU A 187 9.06 2.74 14.66
CA GLU A 187 9.29 1.53 15.44
C GLU A 187 10.76 1.39 15.83
N ASN A 188 11.68 1.54 14.87
CA ASN A 188 13.11 1.49 15.15
C ASN A 188 13.57 2.59 16.12
N LYS A 189 13.02 3.80 16.04
CA LYS A 189 13.32 4.86 17.02
C LYS A 189 12.88 4.48 18.42
N TYR A 190 11.68 3.94 18.56
CA TYR A 190 11.18 3.48 19.85
C TYR A 190 12.06 2.36 20.43
N ASP A 191 12.48 1.42 19.60
CA ASP A 191 13.38 0.33 20.04
C ASP A 191 14.73 0.87 20.48
N ILE A 192 15.29 1.85 19.77
CA ILE A 192 16.53 2.52 20.16
C ILE A 192 16.37 3.20 21.52
N GLU A 193 15.35 4.02 21.71
CA GLU A 193 15.08 4.70 22.99
C GLU A 193 14.91 3.71 24.15
N MET A 194 14.25 2.58 23.91
CA MET A 194 14.09 1.53 24.91
C MET A 194 15.41 0.85 25.26
N VAL A 195 16.28 0.60 24.28
CA VAL A 195 17.62 0.03 24.52
C VAL A 195 18.51 1.03 25.24
N GLU A 196 18.52 2.30 24.86
CA GLU A 196 19.26 3.37 25.53
C GLU A 196 18.85 3.49 27.02
N SER A 197 17.54 3.47 27.28
CA SER A 197 17.03 3.49 28.66
C SER A 197 17.52 2.28 29.52
N LYS A 198 17.54 1.08 28.88
CA LYS A 198 18.09 -0.11 29.56
C LYS A 198 19.57 -0.01 29.83
N ILE A 199 20.36 0.55 28.92
CA ILE A 199 21.79 0.76 29.09
C ILE A 199 22.02 1.69 30.29
N VAL A 200 21.36 2.84 30.37
CA VAL A 200 21.48 3.78 31.49
C VAL A 200 21.12 3.11 32.82
N SER A 201 20.01 2.37 32.86
CA SER A 201 19.62 1.66 34.09
C SER A 201 20.63 0.59 34.51
N GLN A 202 21.26 -0.09 33.55
CA GLN A 202 22.29 -1.08 33.82
C GLN A 202 23.58 -0.43 34.33
N GLU A 203 23.97 0.70 33.71
CA GLU A 203 25.15 1.47 34.16
C GLU A 203 24.98 1.98 35.60
N GLU A 204 23.80 2.52 35.94
CA GLU A 204 23.49 2.95 37.32
C GLU A 204 23.54 1.77 38.30
N SER A 205 23.03 0.62 37.95
CA SER A 205 23.08 -0.59 38.76
C SER A 205 24.51 -1.09 38.95
N ASP A 206 25.31 -1.10 37.89
CA ASP A 206 26.71 -1.52 37.96
C ASP A 206 27.55 -0.57 38.82
N GLU A 207 27.29 0.74 38.76
CA GLU A 207 27.95 1.73 39.61
C GLU A 207 27.56 1.53 41.07
N ALA A 208 26.30 1.28 41.38
CA ALA A 208 25.86 0.97 42.74
C ALA A 208 26.53 -0.30 43.29
N ILE A 209 26.65 -1.36 42.49
CA ILE A 209 27.36 -2.59 42.87
C ILE A 209 28.85 -2.34 43.13
N ARG A 210 29.50 -1.55 42.26
CA ARG A 210 30.94 -1.18 42.49
C ARG A 210 31.13 -0.43 43.79
N ASN A 211 30.25 0.53 44.08
CA ASN A 211 30.30 1.30 45.31
C ASN A 211 30.10 0.41 46.55
N LEU A 212 29.14 -0.52 46.53
CA LEU A 212 28.94 -1.48 47.62
C LEU A 212 30.16 -2.38 47.82
N LYS A 213 30.74 -2.90 46.73
CA LYS A 213 31.96 -3.70 46.81
C LYS A 213 33.15 -2.92 47.37
N SER A 214 33.30 -1.65 46.98
CA SER A 214 34.35 -0.78 47.52
C SER A 214 34.23 -0.62 49.03
N ILE A 215 33.01 -0.34 49.52
CA ILE A 215 32.74 -0.21 50.97
C ILE A 215 33.05 -1.52 51.72
N GLU A 216 32.70 -2.66 51.14
CA GLU A 216 32.96 -3.97 51.74
C GLU A 216 34.45 -4.29 51.77
N VAL A 217 35.19 -3.98 50.69
CA VAL A 217 36.66 -4.11 50.66
C VAL A 217 37.32 -3.22 51.70
N ASP A 218 36.89 -1.98 51.91
CA ASP A 218 37.41 -1.07 52.83
C ASP A 218 37.16 -1.56 54.29
N LYS A 219 35.98 -2.10 54.60
CA LYS A 219 35.68 -2.75 55.88
C LYS A 219 36.59 -3.97 56.18
N ILE A 220 36.86 -4.77 55.10
CA ILE A 220 37.74 -5.93 55.22
C ILE A 220 39.17 -5.46 55.49
N LYS A 221 39.66 -4.42 54.80
CA LYS A 221 40.98 -3.84 55.04
C LYS A 221 41.14 -3.29 56.48
N GLU A 222 40.12 -2.59 56.97
CA GLU A 222 40.11 -2.08 58.36
C GLU A 222 40.21 -3.22 59.38
N LYS A 223 39.44 -4.30 59.23
CA LYS A 223 39.53 -5.50 60.06
C LYS A 223 40.90 -6.17 59.95
N MET A 224 41.45 -6.28 58.74
CA MET A 224 42.79 -6.84 58.55
C MET A 224 43.86 -5.97 59.27
N GLY A 225 43.75 -4.64 59.16
CA GLY A 225 44.64 -3.72 59.89
C GLY A 225 44.60 -3.96 61.43
N GLY A 226 43.38 -4.02 62.01
CA GLY A 226 43.22 -4.34 63.40
C GLY A 226 43.82 -5.70 63.82
N HIS A 227 43.69 -6.72 62.96
CA HIS A 227 44.34 -8.01 63.27
C HIS A 227 45.85 -7.99 63.12
N ILE A 228 46.39 -7.17 62.20
CA ILE A 228 47.85 -6.97 62.11
C ILE A 228 48.36 -6.30 63.36
N ASP A 229 47.74 -5.21 63.83
CA ASP A 229 48.11 -4.51 65.06
C ASP A 229 48.05 -5.43 66.30
N ASP A 230 47.00 -6.29 66.36
CA ASP A 230 46.88 -7.30 67.41
C ASP A 230 48.03 -8.33 67.37
N ILE A 231 48.45 -8.77 66.18
CA ILE A 231 49.58 -9.70 66.02
C ILE A 231 50.89 -9.01 66.40
N GLU A 232 51.12 -7.78 65.97
CA GLU A 232 52.34 -7.04 66.40
C GLU A 232 52.42 -6.86 67.90
N THR A 233 51.29 -6.52 68.54
CA THR A 233 51.22 -6.41 70.01
C THR A 233 51.53 -7.74 70.71
N LYS A 234 50.97 -8.83 70.24
CA LYS A 234 51.25 -10.18 70.76
C LYS A 234 52.67 -10.61 70.53
N ASN A 235 53.25 -10.33 69.35
CA ASN A 235 54.63 -10.63 69.07
C ASN A 235 55.60 -9.83 70.05
N SER A 236 55.34 -8.54 70.24
CA SER A 236 56.11 -7.76 71.18
C SER A 236 56.01 -8.29 72.62
N THR A 237 54.84 -8.85 73.00
CA THR A 237 54.63 -9.49 74.30
C THR A 237 55.43 -10.81 74.40
N ILE A 238 55.43 -11.61 73.32
CA ILE A 238 56.20 -12.85 73.21
C ILE A 238 57.69 -12.54 73.32
N ASP A 239 58.19 -11.54 72.55
CA ASP A 239 59.61 -11.13 72.62
C ASP A 239 60.04 -10.72 74.06
N SER A 240 59.16 -9.99 74.76
CA SER A 240 59.38 -9.61 76.18
C SER A 240 59.38 -10.82 77.12
N GLN A 241 58.51 -11.79 76.87
CA GLN A 241 58.47 -13.04 77.62
C GLN A 241 59.72 -13.90 77.38
N ASP A 242 60.13 -13.99 76.10
CA ASP A 242 61.34 -14.71 75.72
C ASP A 242 62.60 -14.10 76.35
N GLU A 243 62.66 -12.77 76.50
CA GLU A 243 63.76 -12.07 77.22
C GLU A 243 63.74 -12.42 78.68
N ILE A 244 62.58 -12.42 79.36
CA ILE A 244 62.43 -12.88 80.76
C ILE A 244 62.79 -14.33 80.89
N ILE A 245 62.40 -15.19 80.03
CA ILE A 245 62.77 -16.62 80.07
C ILE A 245 64.27 -16.79 79.92
N LYS A 246 64.89 -16.01 79.03
CA LYS A 246 66.37 -16.05 78.89
C LYS A 246 67.10 -15.65 80.18
N VAL A 247 66.65 -14.55 80.82
CA VAL A 247 67.20 -14.12 82.07
C VAL A 247 67.01 -15.18 83.16
N LEU A 248 65.87 -15.81 83.25
CA LEU A 248 65.59 -16.89 84.19
C LEU A 248 66.43 -18.16 83.91
N TYR A 249 66.70 -18.48 82.65
CA TYR A 249 67.60 -19.57 82.26
C TYR A 249 69.04 -19.27 82.67
N ASP A 250 69.51 -18.03 82.47
CA ASP A 250 70.82 -17.58 82.88
C ASP A 250 70.94 -17.63 84.37
N ASP A 251 69.93 -17.17 85.16
CA ASP A 251 69.87 -17.23 86.62
C ASP A 251 69.85 -18.66 87.17
N ILE A 252 69.26 -19.61 86.48
CA ILE A 252 69.23 -21.02 86.82
C ILE A 252 70.57 -21.71 86.51
N SER A 253 71.24 -21.33 85.42
CA SER A 253 72.53 -21.88 85.04
C SER A 253 73.71 -21.37 85.94
N ASP A 254 73.58 -20.17 86.56
CA ASP A 254 74.55 -19.61 87.42
C ASP A 254 74.42 -20.07 88.94
N LYS A 255 73.39 -20.86 89.27
CA LYS A 255 73.27 -21.50 90.59
C LYS A 255 73.89 -22.87 90.57
N PRO A 256 75.09 -23.02 91.14
CA PRO A 256 75.67 -24.35 91.29
C PRO A 256 74.79 -25.21 92.18
N ASP A 257 74.63 -26.47 91.79
CA ASP A 257 73.94 -27.57 92.45
C ASP A 257 73.77 -27.49 93.96
N GLU A 258 72.64 -27.01 94.45
CA GLU A 258 72.17 -27.23 95.78
C GLU A 258 71.56 -28.66 96.01
N LYS A 259 71.76 -29.56 95.04
CA LYS A 259 71.29 -30.97 95.11
C LYS A 259 72.21 -31.88 95.90
N GLN A 260 73.18 -31.43 96.55
CA GLN A 260 74.14 -32.24 97.30
C GLN A 260 74.09 -32.07 98.80
N LYS A 261 73.01 -31.56 99.42
CA LYS A 261 72.91 -31.42 100.88
C LYS A 261 71.68 -32.08 101.51
N PHE A 262 71.06 -33.07 100.93
CA PHE A 262 70.05 -33.91 101.59
C PHE A 262 70.23 -35.40 101.19
N SER A 263 71.38 -35.94 101.46
CA SER A 263 71.59 -37.36 101.66
C SER A 263 72.75 -37.52 102.70
N ASP A 264 72.30 -37.41 103.91
CA ASP A 264 72.74 -38.19 105.09
C ASP A 264 71.69 -38.06 106.20
#